data_3d77ab0819b6195283bd125ae9cf114f
#
_entry.id   3d77ab0819b6195283bd125ae9cf114f
#
_cell.length_a   1.000
_cell.length_b   1.000
_cell.length_c   1.000
_cell.angle_alpha   90.00
_cell.angle_beta   90.00
_cell.angle_gamma   90.00
#
_symmetry.space_group_name_H-M   'P 1'
#
loop_
_entity.id
_entity.type
_entity.pdbx_description
1 polymer ?
#
loop_
_entity_poly.entity_id
_entity_poly.type
_entity_poly.pdbx_seq_one_letter_code
_entity_poly.pdbx_strand_id
1 'polypeptide(L)'
;MVIISGASSGIGRAILSRISNSETKAAVFNLSRTPPEGVPNSLNFTHLTCDLSQPADIANVVSELRKLMPSEGRMLLVNNSGFGAYGEFPAPGVDHTLKMIDVNVRAPVELTGRLWEELKTRGGQVANVASLAGFQPTPLMTTYAATKSFLLDWSVALDAEAKRHGIRCVAICPGPVSTNFSKAAGFASSTGLGGQTADECADEAVRGMAAARPVVVTGWKHKILAVFSARLPKPWAAAIGLRMIQRLRLDRFVKKA
;
A
#
# COMPACT_ATOMS: atom_id res chain seq x y z
N MET A 1 9.06 8.10 15.47
CA MET A 1 8.65 6.69 15.44
C MET A 1 8.04 6.33 14.09
N VAL A 2 8.02 5.05 13.75
CA VAL A 2 7.42 4.53 12.52
C VAL A 2 6.42 3.44 12.87
N ILE A 3 5.24 3.49 12.28
CA ILE A 3 4.24 2.43 12.31
C ILE A 3 4.06 1.98 10.87
N ILE A 4 4.27 0.70 10.60
CA ILE A 4 4.13 0.14 9.26
C ILE A 4 3.21 -1.09 9.27
N SER A 5 2.25 -1.14 8.36
CA SER A 5 1.44 -2.33 8.19
C SER A 5 2.01 -3.25 7.11
N GLY A 6 2.08 -4.56 7.39
CA GLY A 6 2.48 -5.57 6.41
C GLY A 6 3.96 -5.55 6.01
N ALA A 7 4.85 -5.32 6.98
CA ALA A 7 6.30 -5.39 6.73
C ALA A 7 6.89 -6.82 6.74
N SER A 8 6.06 -7.85 6.80
CA SER A 8 6.54 -9.24 6.77
C SER A 8 7.12 -9.68 5.42
N SER A 9 6.75 -9.02 4.33
CA SER A 9 7.22 -9.37 2.98
C SER A 9 7.14 -8.20 2.00
N GLY A 10 7.68 -8.40 0.79
CA GLY A 10 7.50 -7.52 -0.37
C GLY A 10 7.94 -6.08 -0.13
N ILE A 11 7.15 -5.14 -0.63
CA ILE A 11 7.44 -3.69 -0.57
C ILE A 11 7.55 -3.22 0.88
N GLY A 12 6.64 -3.66 1.77
CA GLY A 12 6.66 -3.26 3.19
C GLY A 12 7.95 -3.68 3.89
N ARG A 13 8.44 -4.89 3.59
CA ARG A 13 9.73 -5.37 4.11
C ARG A 13 10.89 -4.52 3.61
N ALA A 14 10.90 -4.21 2.32
CA ALA A 14 11.94 -3.38 1.73
C ALA A 14 11.91 -1.95 2.28
N ILE A 15 10.73 -1.34 2.46
CA ILE A 15 10.57 -0.03 3.12
C ILE A 15 11.09 -0.08 4.55
N LEU A 16 10.72 -1.11 5.33
CA LEU A 16 11.22 -1.30 6.70
C LEU A 16 12.74 -1.31 6.73
N SER A 17 13.39 -2.07 5.86
CA SER A 17 14.84 -2.14 5.77
C SER A 17 15.49 -0.78 5.50
N ARG A 18 14.90 0.06 4.60
CA ARG A 18 15.43 1.41 4.29
C ARG A 18 15.26 2.38 5.45
N ILE A 19 14.11 2.35 6.09
CA ILE A 19 13.84 3.21 7.27
C ILE A 19 14.76 2.83 8.42
N SER A 20 14.96 1.54 8.66
CA SER A 20 15.84 1.04 9.71
C SER A 20 17.29 1.48 9.54
N ASN A 21 17.76 1.58 8.30
CA ASN A 21 19.11 2.03 7.98
C ASN A 21 19.31 3.55 8.14
N SER A 22 18.23 4.34 7.95
CA SER A 22 18.29 5.81 8.04
C SER A 22 17.97 6.35 9.42
N GLU A 23 17.18 5.63 10.22
CA GLU A 23 16.59 6.08 11.48
C GLU A 23 16.82 5.07 12.62
N THR A 24 18.08 4.73 12.87
CA THR A 24 18.48 3.69 13.83
C THR A 24 17.96 3.85 15.26
N LYS A 25 17.55 5.07 15.65
CA LYS A 25 17.00 5.37 16.99
C LYS A 25 15.47 5.41 17.03
N ALA A 26 14.80 5.33 15.88
CA ALA A 26 13.34 5.38 15.85
C ALA A 26 12.74 4.08 16.41
N ALA A 27 11.70 4.20 17.24
CA ALA A 27 10.87 3.06 17.56
C ALA A 27 10.06 2.67 16.33
N VAL A 28 10.08 1.39 15.95
CA VAL A 28 9.41 0.85 14.77
C VAL A 28 8.40 -0.21 15.20
N PHE A 29 7.15 -0.02 14.80
CA PHE A 29 6.04 -0.93 15.06
C PHE A 29 5.55 -1.53 13.75
N ASN A 30 5.52 -2.87 13.67
CA ASN A 30 4.94 -3.57 12.54
C ASN A 30 3.59 -4.17 12.89
N LEU A 31 2.57 -3.87 12.10
CA LEU A 31 1.22 -4.39 12.23
C LEU A 31 0.97 -5.41 11.13
N SER A 32 0.97 -6.69 11.45
CA SER A 32 0.67 -7.76 10.49
C SER A 32 0.34 -9.08 11.21
N ARG A 33 -0.21 -10.03 10.47
CA ARG A 33 -0.55 -11.35 11.03
C ARG A 33 0.68 -12.19 11.39
N THR A 34 1.79 -11.94 10.69
CA THR A 34 3.05 -12.68 10.88
C THR A 34 4.22 -11.71 11.04
N PRO A 35 5.15 -11.97 11.98
CA PRO A 35 6.32 -11.12 12.14
C PRO A 35 7.21 -11.15 10.89
N PRO A 36 7.94 -10.07 10.60
CA PRO A 36 8.99 -10.08 9.60
C PRO A 36 10.21 -10.85 10.10
N GLU A 37 10.83 -11.63 9.21
CA GLU A 37 12.06 -12.36 9.53
C GLU A 37 13.30 -11.47 9.39
N GLY A 38 14.42 -11.80 10.09
CA GLY A 38 15.74 -11.15 9.94
C GLY A 38 15.71 -9.63 10.17
N VAL A 39 14.89 -9.15 11.10
CA VAL A 39 14.96 -7.77 11.59
C VAL A 39 16.25 -7.63 12.41
N PRO A 40 17.09 -6.60 12.19
CA PRO A 40 18.30 -6.40 12.97
C PRO A 40 18.00 -6.24 14.46
N ASN A 41 18.75 -6.92 15.32
CA ASN A 41 18.60 -6.81 16.78
C ASN A 41 18.92 -5.39 17.31
N SER A 42 19.66 -4.60 16.53
CA SER A 42 19.97 -3.20 16.86
C SER A 42 18.79 -2.24 16.68
N LEU A 43 17.73 -2.68 15.98
CA LEU A 43 16.54 -1.87 15.74
C LEU A 43 15.59 -1.95 16.95
N ASN A 44 15.15 -0.80 17.45
CA ASN A 44 14.04 -0.73 18.41
C ASN A 44 12.72 -1.10 17.71
N PHE A 45 12.47 -2.40 17.60
CA PHE A 45 11.41 -2.99 16.79
C PHE A 45 10.42 -3.77 17.66
N THR A 46 9.15 -3.51 17.43
CA THR A 46 8.04 -4.26 18.06
C THR A 46 7.08 -4.76 16.99
N HIS A 47 6.80 -6.05 17.00
CA HIS A 47 5.74 -6.64 16.20
C HIS A 47 4.46 -6.75 17.02
N LEU A 48 3.37 -6.23 16.47
CA LEU A 48 2.03 -6.35 17.02
C LEU A 48 1.16 -7.15 16.04
N THR A 49 0.67 -8.30 16.48
CA THR A 49 -0.17 -9.17 15.66
C THR A 49 -1.53 -8.51 15.43
N CYS A 50 -1.92 -8.37 14.15
CA CYS A 50 -3.16 -7.72 13.76
C CYS A 50 -3.66 -8.26 12.42
N ASP A 51 -4.90 -8.75 12.37
CA ASP A 51 -5.62 -8.95 11.10
C ASP A 51 -6.37 -7.67 10.73
N LEU A 52 -5.83 -6.94 9.79
CA LEU A 52 -6.39 -5.66 9.33
C LEU A 52 -7.78 -5.80 8.66
N SER A 53 -8.26 -7.01 8.42
CA SER A 53 -9.64 -7.23 7.99
C SER A 53 -10.63 -7.22 9.17
N GLN A 54 -10.15 -7.16 10.42
CA GLN A 54 -10.96 -7.19 11.62
C GLN A 54 -10.92 -5.83 12.34
N PRO A 55 -12.06 -5.11 12.47
CA PRO A 55 -12.11 -3.83 13.18
C PRO A 55 -11.67 -3.93 14.64
N ALA A 56 -12.02 -5.04 15.31
CA ALA A 56 -11.65 -5.25 16.70
C ALA A 56 -10.12 -5.33 16.87
N ASP A 57 -9.42 -6.02 15.96
CA ASP A 57 -7.96 -6.12 16.00
C ASP A 57 -7.31 -4.75 15.81
N ILE A 58 -7.85 -3.92 14.89
CA ILE A 58 -7.34 -2.56 14.69
C ILE A 58 -7.53 -1.71 15.95
N ALA A 59 -8.69 -1.78 16.59
CA ALA A 59 -8.95 -1.05 17.82
C ALA A 59 -8.00 -1.48 18.96
N ASN A 60 -7.81 -2.79 19.12
CA ASN A 60 -6.93 -3.38 20.13
C ASN A 60 -5.46 -2.98 19.90
N VAL A 61 -4.97 -3.11 18.65
CA VAL A 61 -3.57 -2.78 18.33
C VAL A 61 -3.29 -1.29 18.50
N VAL A 62 -4.23 -0.39 18.19
CA VAL A 62 -4.08 1.06 18.44
C VAL A 62 -4.01 1.35 19.94
N SER A 63 -4.81 0.66 20.76
CA SER A 63 -4.74 0.79 22.21
C SER A 63 -3.38 0.32 22.76
N GLU A 64 -2.85 -0.77 22.23
CA GLU A 64 -1.52 -1.28 22.60
C GLU A 64 -0.40 -0.36 22.15
N LEU A 65 -0.45 0.13 20.91
CA LEU A 65 0.47 1.14 20.39
C LEU A 65 0.59 2.34 21.32
N ARG A 66 -0.54 2.90 21.79
CA ARG A 66 -0.56 4.07 22.68
C ARG A 66 0.20 3.84 23.98
N LYS A 67 0.24 2.61 24.49
CA LYS A 67 1.00 2.25 25.70
C LYS A 67 2.51 2.16 25.44
N LEU A 68 2.90 1.83 24.21
CA LEU A 68 4.28 1.55 23.79
C LEU A 68 4.94 2.73 23.08
N MET A 69 4.16 3.72 22.63
CA MET A 69 4.67 4.87 21.88
C MET A 69 5.64 5.70 22.74
N PRO A 70 6.79 6.12 22.19
CA PRO A 70 7.62 7.14 22.83
C PRO A 70 6.81 8.41 23.08
N SER A 71 7.13 9.15 24.13
CA SER A 71 6.45 10.42 24.44
C SER A 71 6.67 11.51 23.39
N GLU A 72 7.81 11.48 22.69
CA GLU A 72 8.24 12.51 21.75
C GLU A 72 8.64 11.96 20.39
N GLY A 73 8.86 12.85 19.43
CA GLY A 73 9.34 12.58 18.09
C GLY A 73 8.23 12.49 17.04
N ARG A 74 8.61 12.75 15.78
CA ARG A 74 7.70 12.72 14.64
C ARG A 74 7.15 11.31 14.41
N MET A 75 5.95 11.23 13.84
CA MET A 75 5.26 9.98 13.55
C MET A 75 5.16 9.75 12.06
N LEU A 76 5.60 8.57 11.58
CA LEU A 76 5.35 8.08 10.24
C LEU A 76 4.43 6.87 10.31
N LEU A 77 3.24 6.97 9.70
CA LEU A 77 2.32 5.85 9.50
C LEU A 77 2.40 5.39 8.06
N VAL A 78 2.83 4.14 7.82
CA VAL A 78 2.90 3.52 6.49
C VAL A 78 1.81 2.46 6.36
N ASN A 79 0.72 2.79 5.67
CA ASN A 79 -0.34 1.87 5.30
C ASN A 79 0.10 1.11 4.04
N ASN A 80 0.82 -0.01 4.23
CA ASN A 80 1.35 -0.80 3.14
C ASN A 80 0.58 -2.11 2.92
N SER A 81 -0.02 -2.69 3.95
CA SER A 81 -0.79 -3.93 3.81
C SER A 81 -1.83 -3.82 2.70
N GLY A 82 -1.90 -4.88 1.90
CA GLY A 82 -2.88 -4.97 0.83
C GLY A 82 -2.69 -6.24 0.03
N PHE A 83 -3.75 -6.69 -0.60
CA PHE A 83 -3.72 -7.80 -1.52
C PHE A 83 -4.67 -7.55 -2.70
N GLY A 84 -4.52 -8.33 -3.75
CA GLY A 84 -5.31 -8.23 -4.96
C GLY A 84 -5.96 -9.56 -5.31
N ALA A 85 -6.86 -9.51 -6.28
CA ALA A 85 -7.42 -10.66 -6.95
C ALA A 85 -7.42 -10.42 -8.44
N TYR A 86 -7.17 -11.47 -9.22
CA TYR A 86 -7.20 -11.47 -10.67
C TYR A 86 -8.21 -12.50 -11.15
N GLY A 87 -9.16 -12.06 -11.97
CA GLY A 87 -10.22 -12.90 -12.51
C GLY A 87 -11.47 -12.11 -12.87
N GLU A 88 -12.39 -12.75 -13.56
CA GLU A 88 -13.70 -12.17 -13.84
C GLU A 88 -14.49 -12.06 -12.52
N PHE A 89 -15.19 -10.94 -12.34
CA PHE A 89 -16.03 -10.75 -11.16
C PHE A 89 -17.15 -11.81 -11.15
N PRO A 90 -17.44 -12.44 -10.01
CA PRO A 90 -16.94 -12.18 -8.64
C PRO A 90 -15.72 -13.03 -8.21
N ALA A 91 -14.88 -13.52 -9.13
CA ALA A 91 -13.71 -14.32 -8.75
C ALA A 91 -12.74 -13.52 -7.84
N PRO A 92 -12.11 -14.17 -6.84
CA PRO A 92 -12.24 -15.57 -6.44
C PRO A 92 -13.40 -15.83 -5.48
N GLY A 93 -14.29 -14.88 -5.27
CA GLY A 93 -15.49 -14.97 -4.43
C GLY A 93 -15.78 -13.67 -3.69
N VAL A 94 -17.03 -13.51 -3.26
CA VAL A 94 -17.52 -12.28 -2.62
C VAL A 94 -16.79 -12.02 -1.29
N ASP A 95 -16.62 -13.04 -0.46
CA ASP A 95 -15.97 -12.90 0.85
C ASP A 95 -14.51 -12.45 0.71
N HIS A 96 -13.79 -13.00 -0.28
CA HIS A 96 -12.42 -12.55 -0.58
C HIS A 96 -12.40 -11.09 -1.05
N THR A 97 -13.38 -10.70 -1.86
CA THR A 97 -13.53 -9.34 -2.37
C THR A 97 -13.83 -8.35 -1.24
N LEU A 98 -14.73 -8.70 -0.32
CA LEU A 98 -15.04 -7.88 0.85
C LEU A 98 -13.82 -7.75 1.78
N LYS A 99 -13.13 -8.85 2.04
CA LYS A 99 -11.88 -8.81 2.83
C LYS A 99 -10.81 -7.94 2.16
N MET A 100 -10.74 -7.90 0.82
CA MET A 100 -9.84 -7.01 0.11
C MET A 100 -10.21 -5.53 0.35
N ILE A 101 -11.48 -5.18 0.33
CA ILE A 101 -11.96 -3.83 0.65
C ILE A 101 -11.61 -3.47 2.09
N ASP A 102 -11.82 -4.39 3.03
CA ASP A 102 -11.47 -4.18 4.43
C ASP A 102 -9.99 -3.85 4.62
N VAL A 103 -9.10 -4.65 4.03
CA VAL A 103 -7.65 -4.46 4.19
C VAL A 103 -7.13 -3.27 3.39
N ASN A 104 -7.59 -3.09 2.14
CA ASN A 104 -7.04 -2.07 1.24
C ASN A 104 -7.65 -0.68 1.44
N VAL A 105 -8.87 -0.58 1.99
CA VAL A 105 -9.63 0.68 2.11
C VAL A 105 -9.93 1.00 3.57
N ARG A 106 -10.72 0.15 4.23
CA ARG A 106 -11.19 0.43 5.59
C ARG A 106 -10.02 0.55 6.58
N ALA A 107 -9.10 -0.41 6.57
CA ALA A 107 -7.99 -0.42 7.52
C ALA A 107 -7.09 0.83 7.44
N PRO A 108 -6.62 1.31 6.27
CA PRO A 108 -5.89 2.58 6.16
C PRO A 108 -6.66 3.78 6.71
N VAL A 109 -7.97 3.87 6.40
CA VAL A 109 -8.82 4.96 6.90
C VAL A 109 -8.96 4.87 8.42
N GLU A 110 -9.24 3.68 8.95
CA GLU A 110 -9.43 3.45 10.37
C GLU A 110 -8.14 3.68 11.17
N LEU A 111 -7.00 3.14 10.74
CA LEU A 111 -5.71 3.39 11.39
C LEU A 111 -5.34 4.87 11.41
N THR A 112 -5.49 5.54 10.27
CA THR A 112 -5.18 6.97 10.16
C THR A 112 -6.11 7.79 11.05
N GLY A 113 -7.42 7.50 11.03
CA GLY A 113 -8.41 8.22 11.85
C GLY A 113 -8.20 8.00 13.35
N ARG A 114 -7.92 6.76 13.77
CA ARG A 114 -7.69 6.45 15.19
C ARG A 114 -6.39 7.05 15.72
N LEU A 115 -5.38 7.25 14.87
CA LEU A 115 -4.08 7.84 15.21
C LEU A 115 -3.99 9.33 14.85
N TRP A 116 -5.12 9.97 14.52
CA TRP A 116 -5.13 11.33 13.98
C TRP A 116 -4.61 12.38 14.97
N GLU A 117 -4.97 12.27 16.24
CA GLU A 117 -4.52 13.21 17.26
C GLU A 117 -3.02 13.08 17.52
N GLU A 118 -2.51 11.85 17.53
CA GLU A 118 -1.08 11.58 17.66
C GLU A 118 -0.30 12.11 16.45
N LEU A 119 -0.85 11.99 15.24
CA LEU A 119 -0.26 12.57 14.03
C LEU A 119 -0.22 14.11 14.10
N LYS A 120 -1.28 14.76 14.56
CA LYS A 120 -1.32 16.24 14.73
C LYS A 120 -0.31 16.73 15.75
N THR A 121 -0.32 16.15 16.93
CA THR A 121 0.56 16.60 18.04
C THR A 121 2.03 16.41 17.74
N ARG A 122 2.39 15.43 16.87
CA ARG A 122 3.78 15.08 16.54
C ARG A 122 4.28 15.64 15.22
N GLY A 123 3.43 16.32 14.43
CA GLY A 123 3.79 16.76 13.08
C GLY A 123 4.08 15.58 12.17
N GLY A 124 3.11 14.66 12.02
CA GLY A 124 3.27 13.36 11.41
C GLY A 124 3.23 13.34 9.88
N GLN A 125 3.48 12.13 9.36
CA GLN A 125 3.27 11.81 7.95
C GLN A 125 2.50 10.49 7.81
N VAL A 126 1.57 10.45 6.86
CA VAL A 126 0.89 9.22 6.42
C VAL A 126 1.38 8.86 5.03
N ALA A 127 1.79 7.64 4.82
CA ALA A 127 2.16 7.09 3.52
C ALA A 127 1.26 5.90 3.19
N ASN A 128 0.50 6.01 2.11
CA ASN A 128 -0.42 4.97 1.68
C ASN A 128 0.10 4.28 0.43
N VAL A 129 0.31 2.96 0.48
CA VAL A 129 0.74 2.19 -0.69
C VAL A 129 -0.47 1.87 -1.56
N ALA A 130 -0.74 2.77 -2.50
CA ALA A 130 -1.73 2.63 -3.56
C ALA A 130 -1.22 1.66 -4.67
N SER A 131 -1.35 2.02 -5.93
CA SER A 131 -0.84 1.27 -7.09
C SER A 131 -0.96 2.11 -8.36
N LEU A 132 -0.17 1.78 -9.39
CA LEU A 132 -0.40 2.25 -10.75
C LEU A 132 -1.81 1.88 -11.26
N ALA A 133 -2.37 0.75 -10.82
CA ALA A 133 -3.74 0.35 -11.13
C ALA A 133 -4.81 1.32 -10.60
N GLY A 134 -4.47 2.20 -9.67
CA GLY A 134 -5.37 3.24 -9.16
C GLY A 134 -5.64 4.38 -10.14
N PHE A 135 -4.82 4.55 -11.19
CA PHE A 135 -5.01 5.64 -12.16
C PHE A 135 -6.09 5.35 -13.21
N GLN A 136 -6.52 4.09 -13.35
CA GLN A 136 -7.48 3.71 -14.39
C GLN A 136 -8.29 2.47 -13.99
N PRO A 137 -9.50 2.28 -14.54
CA PRO A 137 -10.23 1.03 -14.43
C PRO A 137 -9.43 -0.11 -15.06
N THR A 138 -9.24 -1.20 -14.31
CA THR A 138 -8.47 -2.37 -14.78
C THR A 138 -9.37 -3.60 -14.78
N PRO A 139 -9.86 -4.05 -15.96
CA PRO A 139 -10.62 -5.28 -16.06
C PRO A 139 -9.85 -6.49 -15.51
N LEU A 140 -10.55 -7.49 -15.04
CA LEU A 140 -10.04 -8.67 -14.33
C LEU A 140 -9.33 -8.37 -12.98
N MET A 141 -9.15 -7.10 -12.65
CA MET A 141 -8.70 -6.62 -11.33
C MET A 141 -9.65 -5.54 -10.79
N THR A 142 -10.93 -5.66 -11.10
CA THR A 142 -11.94 -4.61 -10.95
C THR A 142 -11.95 -4.03 -9.53
N THR A 143 -12.14 -4.88 -8.52
CA THR A 143 -12.20 -4.43 -7.12
C THR A 143 -10.83 -3.95 -6.64
N TYR A 144 -9.75 -4.66 -6.98
CA TYR A 144 -8.41 -4.23 -6.59
C TYR A 144 -8.09 -2.83 -7.12
N ALA A 145 -8.29 -2.59 -8.41
CA ALA A 145 -8.04 -1.27 -9.01
C ALA A 145 -8.90 -0.17 -8.35
N ALA A 146 -10.17 -0.48 -8.08
CA ALA A 146 -11.06 0.45 -7.38
C ALA A 146 -10.58 0.78 -5.96
N THR A 147 -10.09 -0.23 -5.18
CA THR A 147 -9.51 0.03 -3.85
C THR A 147 -8.26 0.89 -3.92
N LYS A 148 -7.45 0.72 -4.95
CA LYS A 148 -6.21 1.50 -5.12
C LYS A 148 -6.48 2.91 -5.69
N SER A 149 -7.54 3.09 -6.47
CA SER A 149 -8.04 4.41 -6.87
C SER A 149 -8.57 5.20 -5.67
N PHE A 150 -9.37 4.55 -4.81
CA PHE A 150 -9.80 5.16 -3.57
C PHE A 150 -8.61 5.66 -2.74
N LEU A 151 -7.61 4.79 -2.55
CA LEU A 151 -6.46 5.10 -1.69
C LEU A 151 -5.61 6.24 -2.28
N LEU A 152 -5.46 6.30 -3.61
CA LEU A 152 -4.77 7.38 -4.31
C LEU A 152 -5.50 8.73 -4.11
N ASP A 153 -6.78 8.78 -4.46
CA ASP A 153 -7.58 10.01 -4.40
C ASP A 153 -7.75 10.50 -2.96
N TRP A 154 -8.02 9.58 -2.03
CA TRP A 154 -8.12 9.87 -0.61
C TRP A 154 -6.81 10.45 -0.04
N SER A 155 -5.67 9.89 -0.42
CA SER A 155 -4.36 10.38 0.06
C SER A 155 -4.08 11.81 -0.41
N VAL A 156 -4.41 12.12 -1.67
CA VAL A 156 -4.19 13.46 -2.24
C VAL A 156 -5.11 14.49 -1.57
N ALA A 157 -6.39 14.15 -1.39
CA ALA A 157 -7.35 15.00 -0.71
C ALA A 157 -6.95 15.22 0.76
N LEU A 158 -6.57 14.13 1.45
CA LEU A 158 -6.14 14.19 2.85
C LEU A 158 -4.86 15.04 3.01
N ASP A 159 -3.89 14.99 2.07
CA ASP A 159 -2.70 15.86 2.13
C ASP A 159 -3.10 17.35 2.09
N ALA A 160 -4.06 17.70 1.23
CA ALA A 160 -4.53 19.08 1.13
C ALA A 160 -5.19 19.56 2.43
N GLU A 161 -6.01 18.72 3.08
CA GLU A 161 -6.68 19.04 4.35
C GLU A 161 -5.71 19.03 5.53
N ALA A 162 -4.80 18.05 5.58
CA ALA A 162 -3.94 17.77 6.73
C ALA A 162 -2.78 18.77 6.89
N LYS A 163 -2.37 19.44 5.81
CA LYS A 163 -1.29 20.46 5.83
C LYS A 163 -1.48 21.53 6.89
N ARG A 164 -2.69 22.00 7.11
CA ARG A 164 -3.01 22.99 8.15
C ARG A 164 -2.72 22.49 9.58
N HIS A 165 -2.60 21.19 9.76
CA HIS A 165 -2.25 20.53 11.03
C HIS A 165 -0.80 20.06 11.08
N GLY A 166 0.04 20.47 10.12
CA GLY A 166 1.44 20.02 10.03
C GLY A 166 1.62 18.56 9.62
N ILE A 167 0.54 17.90 9.13
CA ILE A 167 0.58 16.52 8.65
C ILE A 167 0.74 16.51 7.13
N ARG A 168 1.52 15.57 6.62
CA ARG A 168 1.63 15.29 5.19
C ARG A 168 1.07 13.91 4.88
N CYS A 169 0.43 13.78 3.72
CA CYS A 169 -0.02 12.49 3.22
C CYS A 169 0.57 12.21 1.84
N VAL A 170 1.08 10.99 1.63
CA VAL A 170 1.78 10.58 0.41
C VAL A 170 1.15 9.31 -0.13
N ALA A 171 0.68 9.35 -1.37
CA ALA A 171 0.28 8.16 -2.11
C ALA A 171 1.50 7.56 -2.83
N ILE A 172 1.90 6.36 -2.47
CA ILE A 172 2.94 5.59 -3.16
C ILE A 172 2.22 4.69 -4.18
N CYS A 173 2.56 4.82 -5.46
CA CYS A 173 1.90 4.15 -6.56
C CYS A 173 2.89 3.26 -7.33
N PRO A 174 3.19 2.04 -6.82
CA PRO A 174 4.02 1.08 -7.52
C PRO A 174 3.35 0.59 -8.81
N GLY A 175 4.17 0.36 -9.84
CA GLY A 175 3.80 -0.52 -10.94
C GLY A 175 3.94 -2.00 -10.55
N PRO A 176 4.09 -2.92 -11.52
CA PRO A 176 4.45 -4.31 -11.24
C PRO A 176 5.77 -4.38 -10.46
N VAL A 177 5.75 -5.05 -9.31
CA VAL A 177 6.93 -5.27 -8.45
C VAL A 177 7.10 -6.77 -8.24
N SER A 178 8.32 -7.26 -8.39
CA SER A 178 8.68 -8.66 -8.18
C SER A 178 8.58 -9.03 -6.70
N THR A 179 7.40 -9.49 -6.29
CA THR A 179 7.08 -9.92 -4.92
C THR A 179 6.13 -11.12 -4.95
N ASN A 180 5.85 -11.70 -3.80
CA ASN A 180 4.83 -12.74 -3.68
C ASN A 180 3.39 -12.25 -3.95
N PHE A 181 3.19 -10.95 -4.17
CA PHE A 181 1.88 -10.36 -4.44
C PHE A 181 1.21 -10.99 -5.68
N SER A 182 1.94 -11.13 -6.79
CA SER A 182 1.40 -11.71 -8.03
C SER A 182 0.89 -13.13 -7.81
N LYS A 183 1.67 -13.95 -7.08
CA LYS A 183 1.26 -15.32 -6.73
C LYS A 183 0.02 -15.34 -5.83
N ALA A 184 -0.02 -14.46 -4.84
CA ALA A 184 -1.15 -14.33 -3.92
C ALA A 184 -2.42 -13.80 -4.62
N ALA A 185 -2.27 -12.94 -5.63
CA ALA A 185 -3.36 -12.40 -6.43
C ALA A 185 -3.91 -13.38 -7.49
N GLY A 186 -3.32 -14.59 -7.62
CA GLY A 186 -3.79 -15.61 -8.56
C GLY A 186 -3.13 -15.57 -9.94
N PHE A 187 -2.05 -14.79 -10.14
CA PHE A 187 -1.26 -14.87 -11.36
C PHE A 187 -0.43 -16.14 -11.36
N ALA A 188 -0.49 -16.91 -12.45
CA ALA A 188 0.14 -18.24 -12.56
C ALA A 188 1.69 -18.21 -12.59
N SER A 189 2.30 -17.08 -12.89
CA SER A 189 3.74 -16.80 -12.81
C SER A 189 3.99 -15.31 -13.00
N SER A 190 5.22 -14.84 -12.74
CA SER A 190 5.63 -13.48 -13.09
C SER A 190 5.29 -13.21 -14.56
N THR A 191 4.40 -12.28 -14.81
CA THR A 191 3.81 -12.01 -16.14
C THR A 191 4.81 -11.47 -17.18
N GLY A 192 6.10 -11.64 -17.01
CA GLY A 192 7.13 -11.14 -17.94
C GLY A 192 7.11 -9.62 -18.18
N LEU A 193 6.21 -8.92 -17.53
CA LEU A 193 6.11 -7.46 -17.53
C LEU A 193 7.22 -6.91 -16.63
N GLY A 194 8.47 -6.94 -17.09
CA GLY A 194 9.65 -6.46 -16.39
C GLY A 194 9.34 -5.41 -15.33
N GLY A 195 9.15 -5.84 -14.08
CA GLY A 195 8.79 -5.00 -12.96
C GLY A 195 10.03 -4.56 -12.19
N GLN A 196 9.85 -3.57 -11.33
CA GLN A 196 10.87 -3.20 -10.35
C GLN A 196 11.07 -4.31 -9.33
N THR A 197 12.24 -4.37 -8.72
CA THR A 197 12.44 -5.11 -7.47
C THR A 197 11.73 -4.40 -6.32
N ALA A 198 11.47 -5.12 -5.23
CA ALA A 198 10.92 -4.50 -4.02
C ALA A 198 11.85 -3.42 -3.46
N ASP A 199 13.17 -3.63 -3.61
CA ASP A 199 14.20 -2.72 -3.16
C ASP A 199 14.21 -1.40 -3.94
N GLU A 200 14.19 -1.45 -5.28
CA GLU A 200 14.11 -0.26 -6.12
C GLU A 200 12.83 0.53 -5.87
N CYS A 201 11.71 -0.18 -5.68
CA CYS A 201 10.44 0.45 -5.33
C CYS A 201 10.52 1.15 -3.97
N ALA A 202 11.09 0.51 -2.96
CA ALA A 202 11.26 1.07 -1.62
C ALA A 202 12.18 2.30 -1.62
N ASP A 203 13.27 2.29 -2.41
CA ASP A 203 14.18 3.43 -2.54
C ASP A 203 13.45 4.68 -3.10
N GLU A 204 12.62 4.50 -4.13
CA GLU A 204 11.84 5.62 -4.67
C GLU A 204 10.74 6.05 -3.70
N ALA A 205 10.09 5.11 -3.02
CA ALA A 205 9.06 5.39 -2.03
C ALA A 205 9.62 6.22 -0.86
N VAL A 206 10.73 5.79 -0.28
CA VAL A 206 11.38 6.49 0.86
C VAL A 206 11.85 7.89 0.46
N ARG A 207 12.47 8.04 -0.72
CA ARG A 207 12.83 9.37 -1.24
C ARG A 207 11.60 10.26 -1.45
N GLY A 208 10.51 9.68 -1.94
CA GLY A 208 9.26 10.42 -2.14
C GLY A 208 8.61 10.85 -0.83
N MET A 209 8.61 9.98 0.19
CA MET A 209 8.16 10.28 1.55
C MET A 209 9.01 11.39 2.19
N ALA A 210 10.34 11.28 2.10
CA ALA A 210 11.26 12.30 2.64
C ALA A 210 11.03 13.68 2.00
N ALA A 211 10.74 13.72 0.70
CA ALA A 211 10.41 14.95 -0.03
C ALA A 211 8.94 15.39 0.14
N ALA A 212 8.14 14.65 0.92
CA ALA A 212 6.71 14.87 1.14
C ALA A 212 5.92 15.12 -0.17
N ARG A 213 6.22 14.34 -1.23
CA ARG A 213 5.53 14.44 -2.52
C ARG A 213 4.13 13.83 -2.39
N PRO A 214 3.05 14.53 -2.75
CA PRO A 214 1.68 13.99 -2.59
C PRO A 214 1.46 12.67 -3.34
N VAL A 215 2.09 12.50 -4.51
CA VAL A 215 2.03 11.26 -5.30
C VAL A 215 3.44 10.84 -5.72
N VAL A 216 3.77 9.58 -5.47
CA VAL A 216 5.05 8.95 -5.81
C VAL A 216 4.79 7.73 -6.68
N VAL A 217 4.85 7.89 -8.00
CA VAL A 217 4.84 6.75 -8.93
C VAL A 217 6.26 6.18 -9.01
N THR A 218 6.45 4.90 -8.71
CA THR A 218 7.77 4.27 -8.79
C THR A 218 8.04 3.70 -10.19
N GLY A 219 9.29 3.80 -10.65
CA GLY A 219 9.70 3.41 -12.00
C GLY A 219 9.37 4.43 -13.08
N TRP A 220 10.39 4.83 -13.87
CA TRP A 220 10.22 5.89 -14.87
C TRP A 220 9.17 5.55 -15.96
N LYS A 221 9.12 4.29 -16.42
CA LYS A 221 8.10 3.83 -17.39
C LYS A 221 6.69 3.96 -16.82
N HIS A 222 6.52 3.64 -15.54
CA HIS A 222 5.23 3.74 -14.86
C HIS A 222 4.79 5.19 -14.66
N LYS A 223 5.72 6.13 -14.48
CA LYS A 223 5.42 7.59 -14.44
C LYS A 223 4.77 8.05 -15.73
N ILE A 224 5.34 7.65 -16.87
CA ILE A 224 4.78 7.96 -18.18
C ILE A 224 3.38 7.36 -18.33
N LEU A 225 3.25 6.06 -17.99
CA LEU A 225 1.97 5.36 -18.09
C LEU A 225 0.89 5.99 -17.19
N ALA A 226 1.23 6.38 -15.97
CA ALA A 226 0.31 7.06 -15.05
C ALA A 226 -0.24 8.37 -15.64
N VAL A 227 0.62 9.18 -16.25
CA VAL A 227 0.21 10.45 -16.90
C VAL A 227 -0.77 10.21 -18.05
N PHE A 228 -0.52 9.21 -18.89
CA PHE A 228 -1.44 8.85 -19.98
C PHE A 228 -2.75 8.28 -19.45
N SER A 229 -2.67 7.35 -18.51
CA SER A 229 -3.84 6.68 -17.92
C SER A 229 -4.78 7.69 -17.24
N ALA A 230 -4.24 8.65 -16.52
CA ALA A 230 -5.03 9.68 -15.86
C ALA A 230 -5.80 10.62 -16.81
N ARG A 231 -5.39 10.70 -18.09
CA ARG A 231 -6.03 11.56 -19.10
C ARG A 231 -7.05 10.84 -19.97
N LEU A 232 -7.05 9.50 -19.99
CA LEU A 232 -8.00 8.75 -20.79
C LEU A 232 -9.38 8.74 -20.12
N PRO A 233 -10.47 8.96 -20.90
CA PRO A 233 -11.82 8.70 -20.38
C PRO A 233 -11.94 7.27 -19.84
N LYS A 234 -12.47 7.13 -18.63
CA LYS A 234 -12.52 5.82 -17.93
C LYS A 234 -13.12 4.68 -18.75
N PRO A 235 -14.23 4.85 -19.54
CA PRO A 235 -14.75 3.77 -20.38
C PRO A 235 -13.76 3.32 -21.46
N TRP A 236 -12.99 4.25 -22.02
CA TRP A 236 -11.99 3.93 -23.05
C TRP A 236 -10.80 3.20 -22.46
N ALA A 237 -10.31 3.66 -21.30
CA ALA A 237 -9.25 2.97 -20.57
C ALA A 237 -9.63 1.51 -20.24
N ALA A 238 -10.86 1.27 -19.78
CA ALA A 238 -11.37 -0.07 -19.52
C ALA A 238 -11.44 -0.93 -20.77
N ALA A 239 -11.97 -0.40 -21.89
CA ALA A 239 -12.07 -1.13 -23.15
C ALA A 239 -10.69 -1.48 -23.75
N ILE A 240 -9.74 -0.53 -23.71
CA ILE A 240 -8.36 -0.75 -24.17
C ILE A 240 -7.68 -1.79 -23.28
N GLY A 241 -7.81 -1.66 -21.97
CA GLY A 241 -7.25 -2.59 -20.99
C GLY A 241 -7.75 -4.04 -21.22
N LEU A 242 -9.05 -4.21 -21.42
CA LEU A 242 -9.64 -5.52 -21.70
C LEU A 242 -9.10 -6.12 -23.01
N ARG A 243 -9.04 -5.32 -24.09
CA ARG A 243 -8.48 -5.77 -25.37
C ARG A 243 -6.99 -6.15 -25.26
N MET A 244 -6.20 -5.40 -24.48
CA MET A 244 -4.79 -5.74 -24.23
C MET A 244 -4.66 -7.07 -23.49
N ILE A 245 -5.44 -7.27 -22.44
CA ILE A 245 -5.44 -8.51 -21.65
C ILE A 245 -5.77 -9.70 -22.56
N GLN A 246 -6.80 -9.60 -23.39
CA GLN A 246 -7.21 -10.63 -24.34
C GLN A 246 -6.13 -10.91 -25.41
N ARG A 247 -5.53 -9.85 -25.99
CA ARG A 247 -4.45 -10.00 -26.99
C ARG A 247 -3.21 -10.68 -26.43
N LEU A 248 -2.82 -10.34 -25.20
CA LEU A 248 -1.69 -10.94 -24.52
C LEU A 248 -2.02 -12.32 -23.91
N ARG A 249 -3.25 -12.80 -24.11
CA ARG A 249 -3.78 -14.05 -23.54
C ARG A 249 -3.58 -14.16 -22.02
N LEU A 250 -3.56 -13.03 -21.32
CA LEU A 250 -3.42 -12.97 -19.87
C LEU A 250 -4.68 -13.50 -19.15
N ASP A 251 -5.81 -13.52 -19.83
CA ASP A 251 -7.06 -14.19 -19.43
C ASP A 251 -6.90 -15.69 -19.18
N ARG A 252 -5.94 -16.36 -19.85
CA ARG A 252 -5.63 -17.78 -19.65
C ARG A 252 -4.98 -18.07 -18.28
N PHE A 253 -4.43 -17.06 -17.63
CA PHE A 253 -3.85 -17.18 -16.29
C PHE A 253 -4.90 -17.05 -15.20
N VAL A 254 -6.14 -16.72 -15.54
CA VAL A 254 -7.27 -16.74 -14.61
C VAL A 254 -7.55 -18.19 -14.26
N LYS A 255 -7.36 -18.56 -13.00
CA LYS A 255 -7.86 -19.87 -12.55
C LYS A 255 -9.37 -19.87 -12.76
N LYS A 256 -9.84 -20.77 -13.60
CA LYS A 256 -11.29 -21.07 -13.66
C LYS A 256 -11.69 -21.48 -12.25
N ALA A 257 -12.67 -20.76 -11.69
CA ALA A 257 -13.29 -21.09 -10.42
C ALA A 257 -13.94 -22.45 -10.46
#